data_2c423d2a91bb3304f34beb4845f55d84
#
_entry.id   2c423d2a91bb3304f34beb4845f55d84
#
_cell.length_a   1.000
_cell.length_b   1.000
_cell.length_c   1.000
_cell.angle_alpha   90.00
_cell.angle_beta   90.00
_cell.angle_gamma   90.00
#
_symmetry.space_group_name_H-M   'P 1'
#
loop_
_entity.id
_entity.type
_entity.pdbx_description
1 polymer ?
#
loop_
_entity_poly.entity_id
_entity_poly.type
_entity_poly.pdbx_seq_one_letter_code
_entity_poly.pdbx_strand_id
1 'polypeptide(L)' 'MAGQLCTSKRFQEWVIARAGAVPEGMNAQDHAAEYVRRACGISSRRELDHQAGAALRFHQRIRIPFLKWSGVYG' A
#
# COMPACT_ATOMS: atom_id res chain seq x y z
N MET A 1 -5.21 6.22 7.88
CA MET A 1 -5.07 6.43 6.43
C MET A 1 -4.60 5.17 5.73
N ALA A 2 -3.41 4.66 6.04
CA ALA A 2 -2.91 3.44 5.40
C ALA A 2 -3.82 2.24 5.65
N GLY A 3 -4.41 2.14 6.84
CA GLY A 3 -5.33 1.05 7.17
C GLY A 3 -6.58 1.05 6.32
N GLN A 4 -7.14 2.23 6.06
CA GLN A 4 -8.32 2.35 5.21
C GLN A 4 -7.97 2.03 3.76
N LEU A 5 -6.78 2.43 3.31
CA LEU A 5 -6.34 2.14 1.96
C LEU A 5 -6.21 0.64 1.75
N CYS A 6 -5.65 -0.09 2.71
CA CYS A 6 -5.48 -1.54 2.61
C CYS A 6 -6.81 -2.30 2.58
N THR A 7 -7.91 -1.71 3.06
CA THR A 7 -9.23 -2.31 2.97
C THR A 7 -9.94 -1.99 1.66
N SER A 8 -9.40 -1.06 0.87
CA SER A 8 -9.96 -0.70 -0.42
C SER A 8 -9.73 -1.83 -1.43
N LYS A 9 -10.80 -2.31 -2.04
CA LYS A 9 -10.69 -3.33 -3.07
C LYS A 9 -9.83 -2.87 -4.24
N ARG A 10 -9.94 -1.62 -4.61
CA ARG A 10 -9.19 -1.04 -5.72
C ARG A 10 -7.70 -1.00 -5.41
N PHE A 11 -7.34 -0.66 -4.19
CA PHE A 11 -5.95 -0.70 -3.77
C PHE A 11 -5.40 -2.12 -3.76
N GLN A 12 -6.20 -3.07 -3.29
CA GLN A 12 -5.80 -4.48 -3.28
C GLN A 12 -5.54 -4.98 -4.71
N GLU A 13 -6.37 -4.58 -5.67
CA GLU A 13 -6.16 -4.91 -7.08
C GLU A 13 -4.86 -4.33 -7.61
N TRP A 14 -4.56 -3.09 -7.24
CA TRP A 14 -3.31 -2.45 -7.64
C TRP A 14 -2.10 -3.18 -7.07
N VAL A 15 -2.17 -3.59 -5.82
CA VAL A 15 -1.09 -4.35 -5.19
C VAL A 15 -0.86 -5.67 -5.93
N ILE A 16 -1.92 -6.36 -6.30
CA ILE A 16 -1.82 -7.60 -7.07
C ILE A 16 -1.15 -7.34 -8.43
N ALA A 17 -1.50 -6.25 -9.09
CA ALA A 17 -0.91 -5.89 -10.37
C ALA A 17 0.60 -5.59 -10.23
N ARG A 18 1.03 -5.08 -9.07
CA ARG A 18 2.43 -4.71 -8.84
C ARG A 18 3.26 -5.84 -8.23
N ALA A 19 2.69 -6.54 -7.28
CA ALA A 19 3.42 -7.51 -6.46
C ALA A 19 3.06 -8.97 -6.76
N GLY A 20 2.04 -9.20 -7.56
CA GLY A 20 1.58 -10.53 -7.89
C GLY A 20 0.39 -10.96 -7.05
N ALA A 21 -0.10 -12.17 -7.30
CA ALA A 21 -1.29 -12.70 -6.66
C ALA A 21 -1.11 -12.83 -5.14
N VAL A 22 -2.23 -12.78 -4.42
CA VAL A 22 -2.23 -12.96 -2.97
C VAL A 22 -1.71 -14.37 -2.65
N PRO A 23 -0.69 -14.48 -1.76
CA PRO A 23 -0.18 -15.80 -1.39
C PRO A 23 -1.25 -16.68 -0.74
N GLU A 24 -1.10 -17.97 -0.92
CA GLU A 24 -2.01 -18.94 -0.29
C GLU A 24 -1.96 -18.78 1.22
N GLY A 25 -3.12 -18.79 1.85
CA GLY A 25 -3.23 -18.62 3.29
C GLY A 25 -3.23 -17.17 3.79
N MET A 26 -3.10 -16.21 2.86
CA MET A 26 -3.12 -14.78 3.20
C MET A 26 -4.33 -14.13 2.53
N ASN A 27 -4.98 -13.19 3.21
CA ASN A 27 -6.07 -12.45 2.57
C ASN A 27 -5.54 -11.22 1.85
N ALA A 28 -6.37 -10.63 0.98
CA ALA A 28 -5.96 -9.49 0.15
C ALA A 28 -5.57 -8.27 0.99
N GLN A 29 -6.25 -8.06 2.12
CA GLN A 29 -5.94 -6.95 3.00
C GLN A 29 -4.55 -7.08 3.61
N ASP A 30 -4.21 -8.29 4.09
CA ASP A 30 -2.89 -8.53 4.67
C ASP A 30 -1.79 -8.43 3.61
N HIS A 31 -2.07 -8.92 2.41
CA HIS A 31 -1.13 -8.81 1.29
C HIS A 31 -0.84 -7.34 0.97
N ALA A 32 -1.88 -6.51 0.90
CA ALA A 32 -1.72 -5.09 0.65
C ALA A 32 -0.94 -4.40 1.77
N ALA A 33 -1.24 -4.74 3.02
CA ALA A 33 -0.54 -4.17 4.17
C ALA A 33 0.96 -4.54 4.15
N GLU A 34 1.27 -5.76 3.78
CA GLU A 34 2.67 -6.19 3.68
C GLU A 34 3.41 -5.46 2.57
N TYR A 35 2.75 -5.27 1.43
CA TYR A 35 3.33 -4.50 0.34
C TYR A 35 3.68 -3.08 0.80
N VAL A 36 2.78 -2.42 1.52
CA VAL A 36 3.02 -1.08 2.05
C VAL A 36 4.23 -1.07 2.98
N ARG A 37 4.30 -2.04 3.89
CA ARG A 37 5.43 -2.11 4.83
C ARG A 37 6.76 -2.26 4.12
N ARG A 38 6.82 -3.12 3.10
CA ARG A 38 8.05 -3.34 2.33
C ARG A 38 8.43 -2.13 1.51
N ALA A 39 7.46 -1.51 0.85
CA ALA A 39 7.72 -0.34 0.00
C ALA A 39 8.20 0.86 0.82
N CYS A 40 7.70 1.02 2.03
CA CYS A 40 8.04 2.13 2.90
C CYS A 40 9.21 1.83 3.83
N GLY A 41 9.67 0.57 3.88
CA GLY A 41 10.76 0.16 4.75
C GLY A 41 10.41 0.23 6.22
N ILE A 42 9.18 -0.10 6.59
CA ILE A 42 8.68 -0.06 7.95
C ILE A 42 8.25 -1.44 8.42
N SER A 43 8.26 -1.65 9.73
CA SER A 43 7.82 -2.91 10.34
C SER A 43 6.32 -2.92 10.62
N SER A 44 5.71 -1.76 10.78
CA SER A 44 4.30 -1.60 11.10
C SER A 44 3.77 -0.32 10.49
N ARG A 45 2.48 -0.33 10.10
CA ARG A 45 1.82 0.86 9.57
C ARG A 45 1.79 2.02 10.56
N ARG A 46 1.94 1.73 11.86
CA ARG A 46 2.01 2.77 12.87
C ARG A 46 3.20 3.71 12.65
N GLU A 47 4.27 3.19 12.09
CA GLU A 47 5.47 4.00 11.84
C GLU A 47 5.22 5.11 10.83
N LEU A 48 4.19 4.97 10.00
CA LEU A 48 3.83 6.03 9.06
C LEU A 48 3.41 7.31 9.77
N ASP A 49 2.84 7.19 10.97
CA ASP A 49 2.38 8.34 11.74
C ASP A 49 3.50 8.98 12.56
N HIS A 50 4.59 8.26 12.79
CA HIS A 50 5.67 8.71 13.66
C HIS A 50 6.95 9.08 12.93
N GLN A 51 7.12 8.60 11.69
CA GLN A 51 8.34 8.84 10.93
C GLN A 51 8.01 9.63 9.67
N ALA A 52 8.49 10.87 9.59
CA ALA A 52 8.25 11.74 8.45
C ALA A 52 8.78 11.12 7.15
N GLY A 53 9.96 10.47 7.21
CA GLY A 53 10.53 9.80 6.05
C GLY A 53 9.67 8.65 5.55
N ALA A 54 9.05 7.89 6.46
CA ALA A 54 8.17 6.80 6.09
C ALA A 54 6.89 7.32 5.42
N ALA A 55 6.32 8.41 5.95
CA ALA A 55 5.14 9.03 5.36
C ALA A 55 5.43 9.55 3.94
N LEU A 56 6.59 10.14 3.73
CA LEU A 56 7.00 10.63 2.42
C LEU A 56 7.17 9.46 1.44
N ARG A 57 7.80 8.37 1.87
CA ARG A 57 7.96 7.18 1.04
C ARG A 57 6.62 6.58 0.68
N PHE A 58 5.68 6.54 1.63
CA PHE A 58 4.32 6.07 1.37
C PHE A 58 3.67 6.90 0.26
N HIS A 59 3.74 8.22 0.40
CA HIS A 59 3.16 9.12 -0.59
C HIS A 59 3.76 8.88 -1.98
N GLN A 60 5.08 8.84 -2.08
CA GLN A 60 5.78 8.75 -3.36
C GLN A 60 5.70 7.36 -3.99
N ARG A 61 5.74 6.30 -3.19
CA ARG A 61 5.83 4.93 -3.69
C ARG A 61 4.50 4.20 -3.76
N ILE A 62 3.52 4.66 -2.99
CA ILE A 62 2.22 4.00 -2.91
C ILE A 62 1.13 4.92 -3.44
N ARG A 63 0.95 6.07 -2.81
CA ARG A 63 -0.19 6.92 -3.10
C ARG A 63 -0.20 7.47 -4.52
N ILE A 64 0.91 8.06 -4.94
CA ILE A 64 0.99 8.65 -6.28
C ILE A 64 0.86 7.58 -7.37
N PRO A 65 1.64 6.48 -7.34
CA PRO A 65 1.47 5.44 -8.36
C PRO A 65 0.07 4.81 -8.36
N PHE A 66 -0.51 4.63 -7.20
CA PHE A 66 -1.87 4.09 -7.10
C PHE A 66 -2.90 5.03 -7.72
N LEU A 67 -2.82 6.32 -7.43
CA LEU A 67 -3.76 7.30 -7.98
C LEU A 67 -3.62 7.39 -9.50
N LYS A 68 -2.41 7.32 -10.02
CA LYS A 68 -2.19 7.30 -11.47
C LYS A 68 -2.80 6.06 -12.11
N TRP A 69 -2.61 4.91 -11.49
CA TRP A 69 -3.15 3.66 -11.99
C TRP A 69 -4.68 3.66 -11.97
N SER A 70 -5.28 4.22 -10.93
CA SER A 70 -6.73 4.27 -10.79
C SER A 70 -7.40 5.31 -11.69
N GLY A 71 -6.63 6.18 -12.32
CA GLY A 71 -7.14 7.23 -13.18
C GLY A 71 -7.63 8.46 -12.45
N VAL A 72 -7.46 8.52 -11.14
CA VAL A 72 -7.90 9.66 -10.34
C VAL A 72 -7.07 10.90 -10.65
N TYR A 73 -5.82 10.70 -10.95
CA TYR A 73 -4.91 11.81 -11.28
C TYR A 73 -4.97 12.25 -12.73
N GLY A 74 -5.68 11.54 -13.53
CA GLY A 74 -5.87 11.90 -14.94
C GLY A 74 -4.64 11.69 -15.79
#